data_176091e4bd6f13402a29f1a481345c96
#
_entry.id   176091e4bd6f13402a29f1a481345c96
#
_cell.length_a   1.000
_cell.length_b   1.000
_cell.length_c   1.000
_cell.angle_alpha   90.00
_cell.angle_beta   90.00
_cell.angle_gamma   90.00
#
_symmetry.space_group_name_H-M   'P 1'
#
loop_
_entity.id
_entity.type
_entity.pdbx_description
1 polymer ?
#
loop_
_entity_poly.entity_id
_entity_poly.type
_entity_poly.pdbx_seq_one_letter_code
_entity_poly.pdbx_strand_id
1 'polypeptide(L)'
;MKEKKWVKICGAGIISISVLVVYGCDLFPHRTVTEPQVGGSSEVRQRAPIPTSFRFEDIPIPPGMTLNWKESFVYETGTIKTGLVVYEGTGEMERLAAFFKEQMPKYQWNLMSNYELRTIMLTFVKEGWSSNIYIIPSESDAKRIEIRTGPIGIKVPRVQ
;
A
#
# COMPACT_ATOMS: atom_id res chain seq x y z
N MET A 1 39.91 24.88 -18.63
CA MET A 1 39.63 26.24 -19.22
C MET A 1 38.65 26.03 -20.36
N LYS A 2 37.35 26.27 -20.14
CA LYS A 2 36.36 26.68 -21.15
C LYS A 2 35.10 27.10 -20.42
N GLU A 3 34.98 28.39 -20.23
CA GLU A 3 33.84 29.13 -19.73
C GLU A 3 32.68 28.99 -20.73
N LYS A 4 31.46 28.66 -20.30
CA LYS A 4 30.26 28.81 -21.10
C LYS A 4 29.41 29.94 -20.54
N LYS A 5 29.31 30.99 -21.37
CA LYS A 5 28.64 32.26 -21.17
C LYS A 5 27.11 32.06 -20.98
N TRP A 6 26.59 32.78 -19.98
CA TRP A 6 25.17 33.04 -19.79
C TRP A 6 24.68 34.08 -20.78
N VAL A 7 23.62 33.76 -21.51
CA VAL A 7 22.89 34.76 -22.32
C VAL A 7 21.62 35.15 -21.56
N LYS A 8 21.59 36.42 -21.12
CA LYS A 8 20.40 37.09 -20.63
C LYS A 8 19.60 37.60 -21.83
N ILE A 9 18.33 37.20 -21.93
CA ILE A 9 17.38 37.79 -22.86
C ILE A 9 16.33 38.52 -22.05
N CYS A 10 16.42 39.86 -22.07
CA CYS A 10 15.35 40.75 -21.65
C CYS A 10 14.40 40.91 -22.82
N GLY A 11 13.14 40.57 -22.63
CA GLY A 11 12.06 40.84 -23.58
C GLY A 11 10.87 41.47 -22.84
N ALA A 12 10.80 42.81 -22.85
CA ALA A 12 9.64 43.56 -22.39
C ALA A 12 8.58 43.53 -23.50
N GLY A 13 7.43 42.90 -23.22
CA GLY A 13 6.25 42.90 -24.06
C GLY A 13 5.06 43.49 -23.31
N ILE A 14 4.74 44.75 -23.61
CA ILE A 14 3.53 45.44 -23.13
C ILE A 14 2.37 44.94 -23.96
N ILE A 15 1.42 44.22 -23.34
CA ILE A 15 0.15 43.84 -23.98
C ILE A 15 -0.96 44.68 -23.35
N SER A 16 -1.51 45.57 -24.18
CA SER A 16 -2.67 46.40 -23.94
C SER A 16 -3.93 45.52 -23.78
N ILE A 17 -4.61 45.62 -22.65
CA ILE A 17 -5.89 44.91 -22.41
C ILE A 17 -7.02 45.86 -22.80
N SER A 18 -7.68 45.56 -23.94
CA SER A 18 -8.94 46.18 -24.32
C SER A 18 -10.08 45.56 -23.51
N VAL A 19 -10.73 46.41 -22.70
CA VAL A 19 -11.94 46.07 -21.96
C VAL A 19 -13.11 46.13 -22.92
N LEU A 20 -13.67 44.99 -23.27
CA LEU A 20 -14.96 44.85 -23.97
C LEU A 20 -16.05 44.62 -22.92
N VAL A 21 -16.80 45.69 -22.65
CA VAL A 21 -18.02 45.62 -21.85
C VAL A 21 -19.15 45.09 -22.75
N VAL A 22 -19.56 43.87 -22.53
CA VAL A 22 -20.74 43.29 -23.18
C VAL A 22 -21.92 43.39 -22.22
N TYR A 23 -22.85 44.29 -22.51
CA TYR A 23 -24.18 44.33 -21.86
C TYR A 23 -25.00 43.16 -22.46
N GLY A 24 -25.11 42.07 -21.71
CA GLY A 24 -25.99 40.93 -22.01
C GLY A 24 -27.32 41.09 -21.29
N CYS A 25 -28.41 41.20 -22.04
CA CYS A 25 -29.79 41.31 -21.54
C CYS A 25 -30.18 40.03 -20.78
N ASP A 26 -30.61 40.22 -19.53
CA ASP A 26 -31.34 39.26 -18.76
C ASP A 26 -32.76 39.05 -19.38
N LEU A 27 -32.95 37.94 -20.04
CA LEU A 27 -34.25 37.51 -20.60
C LEU A 27 -34.52 36.02 -20.32
N PHE A 28 -34.23 35.58 -19.09
CA PHE A 28 -34.72 34.26 -18.65
C PHE A 28 -35.52 34.39 -17.37
N PRO A 29 -36.78 33.94 -17.35
CA PRO A 29 -37.58 33.90 -16.11
C PRO A 29 -36.94 32.88 -15.14
N HIS A 30 -36.48 33.38 -14.00
CA HIS A 30 -36.02 32.54 -12.90
C HIS A 30 -37.16 31.63 -12.45
N ARG A 31 -37.12 30.39 -12.91
CA ARG A 31 -37.84 29.31 -12.25
C ARG A 31 -37.14 29.05 -10.93
N THR A 32 -37.72 29.49 -9.84
CA THR A 32 -37.32 29.08 -8.50
C THR A 32 -37.60 27.58 -8.36
N VAL A 33 -36.60 26.77 -8.70
CA VAL A 33 -36.56 25.38 -8.28
C VAL A 33 -36.18 25.45 -6.80
N THR A 34 -37.14 25.19 -5.94
CA THR A 34 -36.90 24.92 -4.53
C THR A 34 -36.05 23.67 -4.46
N GLU A 35 -34.74 23.86 -4.35
CA GLU A 35 -33.79 22.81 -4.08
C GLU A 35 -34.10 22.29 -2.67
N PRO A 36 -34.40 20.99 -2.49
CA PRO A 36 -34.49 20.44 -1.15
C PRO A 36 -33.10 20.58 -0.53
N GLN A 37 -33.00 21.37 0.52
CA GLN A 37 -31.84 21.42 1.39
C GLN A 37 -31.66 20.01 1.95
N VAL A 38 -30.89 19.21 1.23
CA VAL A 38 -30.23 18.06 1.81
C VAL A 38 -29.21 18.63 2.78
N GLY A 39 -29.59 18.63 4.04
CA GLY A 39 -28.70 18.95 5.15
C GLY A 39 -27.44 18.08 4.99
N GLY A 40 -26.39 18.68 4.44
CA GLY A 40 -25.06 18.12 4.44
C GLY A 40 -24.60 18.10 5.88
N SER A 41 -25.00 17.08 6.64
CA SER A 41 -24.19 16.61 7.74
C SER A 41 -22.89 16.21 7.09
N SER A 42 -21.84 16.99 7.32
CA SER A 42 -20.47 16.56 7.13
C SER A 42 -20.29 15.35 8.05
N GLU A 43 -20.75 14.20 7.57
CA GLU A 43 -20.27 12.93 8.10
C GLU A 43 -18.75 13.00 7.93
N VAL A 44 -18.10 13.45 8.98
CA VAL A 44 -16.72 13.12 9.23
C VAL A 44 -16.70 11.61 9.03
N ARG A 45 -16.27 11.19 7.85
CA ARG A 45 -16.05 9.78 7.53
C ARG A 45 -15.08 9.32 8.61
N GLN A 46 -15.65 8.84 9.72
CA GLN A 46 -14.89 8.23 10.79
C GLN A 46 -14.09 7.14 10.09
N ARG A 47 -12.81 7.44 9.89
CA ARG A 47 -11.85 6.45 9.39
C ARG A 47 -12.04 5.26 10.31
N ALA A 48 -12.57 4.16 9.75
CA ALA A 48 -12.80 2.94 10.52
C ALA A 48 -11.56 2.69 11.38
N PRO A 49 -11.72 2.37 12.67
CA PRO A 49 -10.58 2.12 13.54
C PRO A 49 -9.69 1.13 12.83
N ILE A 50 -8.41 1.49 12.66
CA ILE A 50 -7.41 0.61 12.04
C ILE A 50 -7.48 -0.68 12.87
N PRO A 51 -7.85 -1.82 12.25
CA PRO A 51 -7.93 -3.07 13.00
C PRO A 51 -6.59 -3.29 13.68
N THR A 52 -6.59 -3.44 14.99
CA THR A 52 -5.39 -3.57 15.82
C THR A 52 -4.56 -4.82 15.51
N SER A 53 -4.96 -5.61 14.53
CA SER A 53 -4.31 -6.87 14.16
C SER A 53 -3.94 -6.97 12.67
N PHE A 54 -3.20 -6.00 12.12
CA PHE A 54 -2.42 -6.23 10.92
C PHE A 54 -1.26 -7.20 11.23
N ARG A 55 -1.59 -8.37 11.78
CA ARG A 55 -0.60 -9.34 12.20
C ARG A 55 -1.18 -10.75 12.09
N PHE A 56 -0.39 -11.66 11.57
CA PHE A 56 -0.64 -13.09 11.69
C PHE A 56 0.06 -13.56 12.97
N GLU A 57 -0.71 -14.04 13.94
CA GLU A 57 -0.22 -14.32 15.29
C GLU A 57 0.80 -15.47 15.33
N ASP A 58 0.71 -16.35 14.35
CA ASP A 58 1.55 -17.52 14.18
C ASP A 58 2.70 -17.34 13.18
N ILE A 59 2.95 -16.09 12.77
CA ILE A 59 4.10 -15.71 11.94
C ILE A 59 5.00 -14.77 12.73
N PRO A 60 6.17 -15.22 13.15
CA PRO A 60 7.10 -14.41 13.91
C PRO A 60 7.70 -13.30 13.04
N ILE A 61 7.93 -12.13 13.65
CA ILE A 61 8.52 -10.97 12.96
C ILE A 61 9.94 -10.75 13.51
N PRO A 62 10.93 -10.55 12.63
CA PRO A 62 12.31 -10.27 13.05
C PRO A 62 12.39 -8.99 13.88
N PRO A 63 13.26 -8.93 14.90
CA PRO A 63 13.50 -7.71 15.67
C PRO A 63 13.94 -6.56 14.75
N GLY A 64 13.52 -5.33 15.08
CA GLY A 64 13.91 -4.13 14.32
C GLY A 64 13.06 -3.88 13.07
N MET A 65 12.07 -4.74 12.77
CA MET A 65 11.13 -4.53 11.70
C MET A 65 9.89 -3.78 12.19
N THR A 66 9.47 -2.77 11.43
CA THR A 66 8.31 -1.91 11.70
C THR A 66 7.23 -2.15 10.67
N LEU A 67 5.99 -2.26 11.12
CA LEU A 67 4.83 -2.47 10.24
C LEU A 67 4.57 -1.24 9.37
N ASN A 68 4.54 -1.44 8.06
CA ASN A 68 4.03 -0.46 7.10
C ASN A 68 2.52 -0.72 6.87
N TRP A 69 1.68 -0.15 7.73
CA TRP A 69 0.24 -0.35 7.67
C TRP A 69 -0.42 0.21 6.40
N LYS A 70 0.21 1.20 5.74
CA LYS A 70 -0.32 1.82 4.50
C LYS A 70 -0.30 0.87 3.32
N GLU A 71 0.66 -0.05 3.32
CA GLU A 71 0.85 -1.04 2.26
C GLU A 71 0.41 -2.44 2.69
N SER A 72 -0.12 -2.57 3.90
CA SER A 72 -0.63 -3.82 4.44
C SER A 72 -2.14 -3.91 4.27
N PHE A 73 -2.62 -5.11 4.00
CA PHE A 73 -4.04 -5.44 3.91
C PHE A 73 -4.29 -6.81 4.53
N VAL A 74 -5.18 -6.89 5.51
CA VAL A 74 -5.62 -8.14 6.13
C VAL A 74 -7.13 -8.21 6.06
N TYR A 75 -7.62 -9.30 5.52
CA TYR A 75 -9.04 -9.64 5.50
C TYR A 75 -9.28 -10.76 6.51
N GLU A 76 -10.24 -10.56 7.40
CA GLU A 76 -10.61 -11.52 8.43
C GLU A 76 -12.12 -11.76 8.41
N THR A 77 -12.51 -13.02 8.31
CA THR A 77 -13.91 -13.45 8.38
C THR A 77 -14.01 -14.84 8.99
N GLY A 78 -14.73 -14.96 10.09
CA GLY A 78 -14.87 -16.22 10.81
C GLY A 78 -13.50 -16.84 11.17
N THR A 79 -13.19 -17.97 10.56
CA THR A 79 -11.94 -18.71 10.80
C THR A 79 -10.84 -18.38 9.76
N ILE A 80 -11.14 -17.52 8.79
CA ILE A 80 -10.19 -17.19 7.71
C ILE A 80 -9.58 -15.82 7.98
N LYS A 81 -8.26 -15.78 8.10
CA LYS A 81 -7.47 -14.56 8.16
C LYS A 81 -6.41 -14.60 7.07
N THR A 82 -6.55 -13.76 6.05
CA THR A 82 -5.69 -13.76 4.86
C THR A 82 -5.27 -12.34 4.50
N GLY A 83 -4.17 -12.18 3.78
CA GLY A 83 -3.75 -10.87 3.31
C GLY A 83 -2.27 -10.76 3.03
N LEU A 84 -1.85 -9.51 2.91
CA LEU A 84 -0.49 -9.05 2.76
C LEU A 84 -0.14 -8.14 3.94
N VAL A 85 0.95 -8.46 4.64
CA VAL A 85 1.51 -7.60 5.67
C VAL A 85 2.92 -7.21 5.29
N VAL A 86 3.22 -5.92 5.35
CA VAL A 86 4.49 -5.34 4.93
C VAL A 86 5.22 -4.79 6.15
N TYR A 87 6.48 -5.17 6.27
CA TYR A 87 7.40 -4.65 7.30
C TYR A 87 8.60 -4.01 6.63
N GLU A 88 9.12 -2.97 7.26
CA GLU A 88 10.34 -2.29 6.83
C GLU A 88 11.31 -2.18 8.01
N GLY A 89 12.60 -2.30 7.76
CA GLY A 89 13.61 -2.22 8.79
C GLY A 89 15.00 -2.45 8.23
N THR A 90 15.97 -2.63 9.11
CA THR A 90 17.36 -2.89 8.74
C THR A 90 17.77 -4.33 9.06
N GLY A 91 18.74 -4.85 8.34
CA GLY A 91 19.27 -6.17 8.58
C GLY A 91 19.86 -6.79 7.30
N GLU A 92 20.67 -7.81 7.46
CA GLU A 92 21.16 -8.60 6.34
C GLU A 92 20.08 -9.57 5.87
N MET A 93 19.90 -9.68 4.56
CA MET A 93 18.84 -10.50 3.96
C MET A 93 18.94 -11.96 4.38
N GLU A 94 20.15 -12.49 4.42
CA GLU A 94 20.46 -13.86 4.81
C GLU A 94 20.08 -14.13 6.28
N ARG A 95 20.34 -13.17 7.16
CA ARG A 95 19.94 -13.26 8.59
C ARG A 95 18.42 -13.21 8.77
N LEU A 96 17.74 -12.36 7.99
CA LEU A 96 16.28 -12.30 7.99
C LEU A 96 15.67 -13.61 7.49
N ALA A 97 16.25 -14.20 6.43
CA ALA A 97 15.84 -15.50 5.92
C ALA A 97 16.09 -16.63 6.94
N ALA A 98 17.27 -16.64 7.56
CA ALA A 98 17.62 -17.61 8.62
C ALA A 98 16.67 -17.52 9.80
N PHE A 99 16.29 -16.30 10.21
CA PHE A 99 15.29 -16.09 11.26
C PHE A 99 13.98 -16.81 10.94
N PHE A 100 13.41 -16.60 9.74
CA PHE A 100 12.16 -17.27 9.37
C PHE A 100 12.32 -18.78 9.29
N LYS A 101 13.41 -19.28 8.71
CA LYS A 101 13.68 -20.73 8.62
C LYS A 101 13.76 -21.39 10.00
N GLU A 102 14.27 -20.67 11.00
CA GLU A 102 14.41 -21.17 12.38
C GLU A 102 13.11 -21.01 13.20
N GLN A 103 12.40 -19.87 13.04
CA GLN A 103 11.28 -19.55 13.93
C GLN A 103 9.95 -20.11 13.44
N MET A 104 9.69 -20.13 12.11
CA MET A 104 8.43 -20.60 11.54
C MET A 104 8.05 -22.04 11.94
N PRO A 105 9.01 -23.00 12.02
CA PRO A 105 8.69 -24.35 12.46
C PRO A 105 8.15 -24.44 13.89
N LYS A 106 8.49 -23.49 14.76
CA LYS A 106 7.97 -23.44 16.15
C LYS A 106 6.45 -23.16 16.19
N TYR A 107 5.91 -22.63 15.09
CA TYR A 107 4.48 -22.36 14.87
C TYR A 107 3.85 -23.35 13.87
N GLN A 108 4.47 -24.53 13.68
CA GLN A 108 3.99 -25.62 12.80
C GLN A 108 4.03 -25.28 11.31
N TRP A 109 4.75 -24.24 10.90
CA TRP A 109 4.99 -23.95 9.51
C TRP A 109 6.18 -24.77 8.98
N ASN A 110 5.98 -25.49 7.88
CA ASN A 110 7.02 -26.25 7.22
C ASN A 110 7.52 -25.50 5.99
N LEU A 111 8.82 -25.37 5.86
CA LEU A 111 9.44 -24.76 4.67
C LEU A 111 9.22 -25.69 3.47
N MET A 112 8.52 -25.21 2.47
CA MET A 112 8.24 -25.94 1.24
C MET A 112 9.22 -25.59 0.13
N SER A 113 9.59 -24.32 0.00
CA SER A 113 10.48 -23.85 -1.05
C SER A 113 11.26 -22.61 -0.58
N ASN A 114 12.47 -22.48 -1.13
CA ASN A 114 13.40 -21.40 -0.84
C ASN A 114 14.11 -20.96 -2.13
N TYR A 115 13.99 -19.69 -2.48
CA TYR A 115 14.70 -19.05 -3.59
C TYR A 115 15.50 -17.86 -3.05
N GLU A 116 16.81 -17.89 -3.24
CA GLU A 116 17.75 -16.87 -2.77
C GLU A 116 18.47 -16.26 -3.97
N LEU A 117 17.91 -15.18 -4.50
CA LEU A 117 18.51 -14.36 -5.56
C LEU A 117 18.62 -12.92 -5.05
N ARG A 118 18.35 -11.94 -5.91
CA ARG A 118 18.27 -10.54 -5.51
C ARG A 118 17.15 -10.28 -4.47
N THR A 119 16.09 -11.03 -4.55
CA THR A 119 15.01 -11.13 -3.56
C THR A 119 15.03 -12.53 -3.01
N ILE A 120 14.92 -12.69 -1.70
CA ILE A 120 14.76 -14.00 -1.08
C ILE A 120 13.25 -14.27 -0.97
N MET A 121 12.82 -15.43 -1.43
CA MET A 121 11.46 -15.90 -1.31
C MET A 121 11.42 -17.22 -0.54
N LEU A 122 10.70 -17.25 0.56
CA LEU A 122 10.46 -18.44 1.37
C LEU A 122 8.97 -18.78 1.32
N THR A 123 8.65 -20.01 0.94
CA THR A 123 7.28 -20.51 0.99
C THR A 123 7.14 -21.50 2.12
N PHE A 124 6.24 -21.19 3.04
CA PHE A 124 5.89 -22.06 4.15
C PHE A 124 4.47 -22.59 3.98
N VAL A 125 4.25 -23.80 4.48
CA VAL A 125 2.91 -24.43 4.49
C VAL A 125 2.64 -25.04 5.86
N LYS A 126 1.40 -24.99 6.27
CA LYS A 126 0.85 -25.82 7.35
C LYS A 126 -0.56 -26.25 6.95
N GLU A 127 -1.21 -27.10 7.73
CA GLU A 127 -2.50 -27.69 7.37
C GLU A 127 -3.51 -26.68 6.84
N GLY A 128 -3.82 -26.75 5.53
CA GLY A 128 -4.77 -25.89 4.83
C GLY A 128 -4.29 -24.46 4.52
N TRP A 129 -3.03 -24.08 4.87
CA TRP A 129 -2.52 -22.72 4.75
C TRP A 129 -1.17 -22.62 4.06
N SER A 130 -0.94 -21.52 3.37
CA SER A 130 0.39 -21.14 2.86
C SER A 130 0.76 -19.72 3.29
N SER A 131 2.05 -19.51 3.48
CA SER A 131 2.64 -18.19 3.71
C SER A 131 3.86 -18.02 2.81
N ASN A 132 3.83 -16.99 1.96
CA ASN A 132 4.96 -16.61 1.13
C ASN A 132 5.60 -15.36 1.73
N ILE A 133 6.88 -15.48 2.08
CA ILE A 133 7.67 -14.39 2.68
C ILE A 133 8.68 -13.94 1.66
N TYR A 134 8.61 -12.66 1.28
CA TYR A 134 9.57 -12.02 0.39
C TYR A 134 10.45 -11.07 1.20
N ILE A 135 11.75 -11.21 1.07
CA ILE A 135 12.73 -10.28 1.63
C ILE A 135 13.34 -9.54 0.46
N ILE A 136 13.09 -8.25 0.40
CA ILE A 136 13.35 -7.39 -0.76
C ILE A 136 14.35 -6.31 -0.33
N PRO A 137 15.47 -6.12 -1.05
CA PRO A 137 16.36 -5.00 -0.80
C PRO A 137 15.68 -3.70 -1.20
N SER A 138 15.86 -2.64 -0.42
CA SER A 138 15.45 -1.28 -0.78
C SER A 138 16.65 -0.47 -1.29
N GLU A 139 16.43 0.72 -1.84
CA GLU A 139 17.48 1.60 -2.36
C GLU A 139 18.44 2.12 -1.28
N SER A 140 17.99 2.13 -0.03
CA SER A 140 18.81 2.39 1.17
C SER A 140 19.17 1.06 1.84
N ASP A 141 19.91 1.11 2.96
CA ASP A 141 20.20 -0.09 3.78
C ASP A 141 18.93 -0.76 4.36
N ALA A 142 17.77 -0.14 4.17
CA ALA A 142 16.50 -0.71 4.56
C ALA A 142 16.19 -1.99 3.77
N LYS A 143 15.49 -2.90 4.43
CA LYS A 143 14.93 -4.11 3.84
C LYS A 143 13.42 -4.09 4.00
N ARG A 144 12.74 -4.62 3.01
CA ARG A 144 11.30 -4.78 3.00
C ARG A 144 10.97 -6.26 3.10
N ILE A 145 10.06 -6.59 4.01
CA ILE A 145 9.52 -7.94 4.16
C ILE A 145 8.04 -7.89 3.80
N GLU A 146 7.64 -8.68 2.81
CA GLU A 146 6.23 -8.90 2.47
C GLU A 146 5.83 -10.30 2.88
N ILE A 147 4.79 -10.41 3.70
CA ILE A 147 4.23 -11.67 4.16
C ILE A 147 2.84 -11.82 3.57
N ARG A 148 2.68 -12.78 2.67
CA ARG A 148 1.42 -13.07 1.99
C ARG A 148 0.91 -14.42 2.50
N THR A 149 -0.19 -14.40 3.26
CA THR A 149 -0.72 -15.59 3.89
C THR A 149 -2.17 -15.82 3.48
N GLY A 150 -2.51 -17.06 3.21
CA GLY A 150 -3.86 -17.43 2.82
C GLY A 150 -4.06 -18.95 2.81
N PRO A 151 -5.33 -19.39 2.74
CA PRO A 151 -5.67 -20.81 2.67
C PRO A 151 -5.24 -21.42 1.34
N ILE A 152 -4.82 -22.69 1.37
CA ILE A 152 -4.52 -23.49 0.18
C ILE A 152 -5.81 -24.18 -0.29
N GLY A 153 -6.08 -24.12 -1.60
CA GLY A 153 -7.07 -24.99 -2.22
C GLY A 153 -8.52 -24.64 -1.93
N ILE A 154 -8.85 -23.35 -1.80
CA ILE A 154 -10.25 -22.93 -1.89
C ILE A 154 -10.75 -23.34 -3.30
N LYS A 155 -11.53 -24.43 -3.37
CA LYS A 155 -12.31 -24.73 -4.57
C LYS A 155 -13.33 -23.60 -4.73
N VAL A 156 -13.04 -22.63 -5.58
CA VAL A 156 -14.06 -21.66 -6.00
C VAL A 156 -15.14 -22.46 -6.73
N PRO A 157 -16.39 -22.45 -6.29
CA PRO A 157 -17.46 -23.10 -7.03
C PRO A 157 -17.49 -22.47 -8.42
N ARG A 158 -17.43 -23.32 -9.47
CA ARG A 158 -17.68 -22.81 -10.82
C ARG A 158 -19.13 -22.37 -10.87
N VAL A 159 -19.38 -21.10 -11.07
CA VAL A 159 -20.69 -20.59 -11.46
C VAL A 159 -20.96 -21.17 -12.85
N GLN A 160 -21.93 -22.07 -12.93
CA GLN A 160 -22.45 -22.62 -14.19
C GLN A 160 -23.41 -21.59 -14.82
#